data_8afdaaa0d9b374b19f78c673fa971a51
#
_entry.id   8afdaaa0d9b374b19f78c673fa971a51
#
_cell.length_a   1.000
_cell.length_b   1.000
_cell.length_c   1.000
_cell.angle_alpha   90.00
_cell.angle_beta   90.00
_cell.angle_gamma   90.00
#
_symmetry.space_group_name_H-M   'P 1'
#
loop_
_entity.id
_entity.type
_entity.pdbx_description
1 polymer ?
#
loop_
_entity_poly.entity_id
_entity_poly.type
_entity_poly.pdbx_seq_one_letter_code
_entity_poly.pdbx_strand_id
1 'polypeptide(L)'
;IGVIFPPVDTVFAASPGALIISPRDRISQIDSTLLNPGIPGNVRNELEELIFWEDGVSALVVSTGGVATYPSVVSATGTLHDALVISAHEWLHHWFFFQPLGQHFWDNGDMATLNETAASIGGELIGDRAFTAMTGVIVDRGNESGSKPPDPEAFDFNAAMRETRLEAEALLAKGKIEEAESYMEERRQFIDD
;
A
#
# COMPACT_ATOMS: atom_id res chain seq x y z
N ILE A 1 10.07 8.22 -33.39
CA ILE A 1 10.32 7.94 -31.96
C ILE A 1 9.17 8.59 -31.21
N GLY A 2 8.29 7.78 -30.58
CA GLY A 2 7.23 8.31 -29.74
C GLY A 2 7.84 8.91 -28.48
N VAL A 3 7.35 10.06 -28.05
CA VAL A 3 7.70 10.65 -26.75
C VAL A 3 6.64 10.17 -25.74
N ILE A 4 7.10 9.57 -24.65
CA ILE A 4 6.20 9.23 -23.52
C ILE A 4 5.99 10.51 -22.72
N PHE A 5 4.74 10.82 -22.40
CA PHE A 5 4.39 11.94 -21.55
C PHE A 5 3.45 11.48 -20.43
N PRO A 6 3.70 11.88 -19.19
CA PRO A 6 4.90 12.57 -18.69
C PRO A 6 6.17 11.74 -18.91
N PRO A 7 7.36 12.36 -18.94
CA PRO A 7 8.62 11.62 -19.08
C PRO A 7 8.79 10.63 -17.93
N VAL A 8 9.36 9.46 -18.24
CA VAL A 8 9.78 8.51 -17.18
C VAL A 8 11.11 8.99 -16.63
N ASP A 9 11.15 9.31 -15.36
CA ASP A 9 12.36 9.67 -14.63
C ASP A 9 12.32 9.02 -13.24
N THR A 10 13.28 8.15 -12.95
CA THR A 10 13.31 7.31 -11.76
C THR A 10 14.70 7.28 -11.14
N VAL A 11 14.77 7.44 -9.84
CA VAL A 11 15.99 7.25 -9.04
C VAL A 11 15.80 6.07 -8.09
N PHE A 12 16.81 5.19 -8.04
CA PHE A 12 16.83 4.09 -7.09
C PHE A 12 17.50 4.53 -5.80
N ALA A 13 16.72 4.57 -4.73
CA ALA A 13 17.17 5.01 -3.41
C ALA A 13 16.37 4.32 -2.30
N ALA A 14 16.70 4.58 -1.04
CA ALA A 14 15.86 4.19 0.08
C ALA A 14 14.53 4.98 0.01
N SER A 15 13.43 4.27 -0.09
CA SER A 15 12.10 4.88 -0.09
C SER A 15 11.76 5.46 1.28
N PRO A 16 11.04 6.58 1.35
CA PRO A 16 10.53 7.11 2.61
C PRO A 16 9.56 6.14 3.26
N GLY A 17 9.31 6.31 4.55
CA GLY A 17 8.13 5.75 5.19
C GLY A 17 6.92 6.67 4.99
N ALA A 18 5.73 6.17 5.23
CA ALA A 18 4.53 6.97 5.34
C ALA A 18 3.93 6.80 6.74
N LEU A 19 3.75 7.90 7.45
CA LEU A 19 2.95 7.96 8.66
C LEU A 19 1.50 8.16 8.25
N ILE A 20 0.65 7.23 8.60
CA ILE A 20 -0.78 7.26 8.33
C ILE A 20 -1.51 7.53 9.64
N ILE A 21 -2.40 8.49 9.64
CA ILE A 21 -3.24 8.84 10.78
C ILE A 21 -4.69 8.45 10.49
N SER A 22 -5.30 7.78 11.46
CA SER A 22 -6.69 7.34 11.42
C SER A 22 -7.40 7.71 12.72
N PRO A 23 -8.67 8.11 12.69
CA PRO A 23 -9.44 8.25 13.93
C PRO A 23 -9.69 6.87 14.52
N ARG A 24 -9.88 6.80 15.85
CA ARG A 24 -10.12 5.53 16.54
C ARG A 24 -11.55 4.99 16.37
N ASP A 25 -12.49 5.86 16.02
CA ASP A 25 -13.92 5.53 15.93
C ASP A 25 -14.33 4.91 14.59
N ARG A 26 -13.43 4.88 13.61
CA ARG A 26 -13.68 4.29 12.27
C ARG A 26 -12.38 4.00 11.52
N ILE A 27 -12.42 3.06 10.60
CA ILE A 27 -11.30 2.76 9.72
C ILE A 27 -11.31 3.76 8.55
N SER A 28 -10.52 4.82 8.67
CA SER A 28 -10.36 5.79 7.58
C SER A 28 -9.05 6.57 7.76
N GLN A 29 -8.39 6.85 6.66
CA GLN A 29 -7.22 7.74 6.67
C GLN A 29 -7.70 9.20 6.71
N ILE A 30 -7.21 9.97 7.69
CA ILE A 30 -7.48 11.41 7.82
C ILE A 30 -6.27 12.27 7.48
N ASP A 31 -5.05 11.70 7.60
CA ASP A 31 -3.82 12.38 7.21
C ASP A 31 -2.75 11.35 6.83
N SER A 32 -1.77 11.81 6.05
CA SER A 32 -0.59 11.03 5.69
C SER A 32 0.61 11.95 5.46
N THR A 33 1.73 11.60 6.08
CA THR A 33 2.96 12.38 5.99
C THR A 33 4.14 11.47 5.64
N LEU A 34 4.97 11.90 4.69
CA LEU A 34 6.19 11.19 4.36
C LEU A 34 7.25 11.40 5.44
N LEU A 35 7.86 10.31 5.85
CA LEU A 35 8.94 10.29 6.83
C LEU A 35 10.28 9.98 6.15
N ASN A 36 11.38 10.42 6.76
CA ASN A 36 12.72 10.05 6.29
C ASN A 36 12.87 8.53 6.16
N PRO A 37 13.59 8.04 5.14
CA PRO A 37 13.85 6.63 5.00
C PRO A 37 14.70 6.09 6.17
N GLY A 38 14.55 4.81 6.47
CA GLY A 38 15.43 4.12 7.40
C GLY A 38 15.14 4.38 8.88
N ILE A 39 13.97 4.86 9.26
CA ILE A 39 13.59 4.99 10.68
C ILE A 39 13.54 3.58 11.30
N PRO A 40 14.29 3.34 12.40
CA PRO A 40 14.28 2.05 13.10
C PRO A 40 12.90 1.68 13.63
N GLY A 41 12.59 0.37 13.71
CA GLY A 41 11.28 -0.10 14.16
C GLY A 41 10.89 0.38 15.55
N ASN A 42 11.83 0.41 16.50
CA ASN A 42 11.55 0.94 17.84
C ASN A 42 11.13 2.42 17.82
N VAL A 43 11.76 3.24 16.95
CA VAL A 43 11.41 4.67 16.83
C VAL A 43 10.04 4.83 16.16
N ARG A 44 9.67 3.93 15.22
CA ARG A 44 8.32 3.93 14.63
C ARG A 44 7.27 3.64 15.69
N ASN A 45 7.49 2.60 16.49
CA ASN A 45 6.57 2.22 17.57
C ASN A 45 6.44 3.35 18.61
N GLU A 46 7.55 3.98 19.02
CA GLU A 46 7.54 5.12 19.94
C GLU A 46 6.74 6.30 19.38
N LEU A 47 6.85 6.59 18.07
CA LEU A 47 6.10 7.64 17.39
C LEU A 47 4.60 7.32 17.35
N GLU A 48 4.25 6.07 16.98
CA GLU A 48 2.86 5.60 16.93
C GLU A 48 2.21 5.67 18.32
N GLU A 49 2.90 5.20 19.34
CA GLU A 49 2.42 5.26 20.73
C GLU A 49 2.27 6.72 21.22
N LEU A 50 3.23 7.60 20.91
CA LEU A 50 3.16 9.00 21.30
C LEU A 50 1.92 9.67 20.72
N ILE A 51 1.68 9.50 19.43
CA ILE A 51 0.51 10.06 18.74
C ILE A 51 -0.78 9.49 19.32
N PHE A 52 -0.81 8.19 19.62
CA PHE A 52 -1.98 7.56 20.20
C PHE A 52 -2.33 8.17 21.57
N TRP A 53 -1.33 8.39 22.43
CA TRP A 53 -1.57 8.89 23.79
C TRP A 53 -1.78 10.40 23.86
N GLU A 54 -1.11 11.20 23.00
CA GLU A 54 -1.20 12.64 23.05
C GLU A 54 -2.39 13.18 22.25
N ASP A 55 -2.64 12.61 21.07
CA ASP A 55 -3.67 13.10 20.13
C ASP A 55 -4.95 12.27 20.15
N GLY A 56 -4.93 11.06 20.75
CA GLY A 56 -6.09 10.18 20.83
C GLY A 56 -6.54 9.61 19.48
N VAL A 57 -5.61 9.48 18.54
CA VAL A 57 -5.83 8.91 17.20
C VAL A 57 -4.93 7.69 16.99
N SER A 58 -5.26 6.86 16.03
CA SER A 58 -4.39 5.76 15.62
C SER A 58 -3.36 6.24 14.61
N ALA A 59 -2.12 5.80 14.78
CA ALA A 59 -1.01 6.09 13.88
C ALA A 59 -0.34 4.80 13.42
N LEU A 60 0.10 4.75 12.16
CA LEU A 60 0.83 3.61 11.60
C LEU A 60 1.93 4.11 10.67
N VAL A 61 3.17 3.67 10.89
CA VAL A 61 4.29 3.94 10.00
C VAL A 61 4.52 2.75 9.08
N VAL A 62 4.21 2.91 7.82
CA VAL A 62 4.41 1.90 6.79
C VAL A 62 5.63 2.20 5.93
N SER A 63 6.26 1.16 5.40
CA SER A 63 7.31 1.31 4.39
C SER A 63 6.65 1.46 3.02
N THR A 64 7.17 2.35 2.16
CA THR A 64 6.71 2.49 0.79
C THR A 64 7.66 1.78 -0.17
N GLY A 65 7.12 1.25 -1.29
CA GLY A 65 7.94 0.69 -2.37
C GLY A 65 8.58 1.78 -3.23
N GLY A 66 7.88 2.89 -3.38
CA GLY A 66 8.29 4.07 -4.13
C GLY A 66 7.53 5.31 -3.69
N VAL A 67 7.79 6.41 -4.34
CA VAL A 67 7.07 7.69 -4.19
C VAL A 67 7.08 8.43 -5.53
N ALA A 68 5.91 8.89 -5.96
CA ALA A 68 5.68 9.63 -7.19
C ALA A 68 6.16 11.09 -7.10
N THR A 69 7.41 11.29 -6.73
CA THR A 69 8.11 12.59 -6.87
C THR A 69 8.66 12.72 -8.28
N TYR A 70 9.33 13.83 -8.62
CA TYR A 70 9.99 13.96 -9.90
C TYR A 70 11.47 14.33 -9.71
N PRO A 71 12.40 13.39 -9.97
CA PRO A 71 12.21 11.98 -10.36
C PRO A 71 11.44 11.16 -9.32
N SER A 72 10.77 10.09 -9.78
CA SER A 72 10.19 9.11 -8.87
C SER A 72 11.29 8.40 -8.08
N VAL A 73 11.08 8.21 -6.78
CA VAL A 73 11.94 7.36 -5.95
C VAL A 73 11.40 5.94 -5.98
N VAL A 74 12.25 4.98 -6.29
CA VAL A 74 11.94 3.54 -6.27
C VAL A 74 12.91 2.84 -5.34
N SER A 75 12.42 1.96 -4.50
CA SER A 75 13.26 1.19 -3.58
C SER A 75 14.32 0.41 -4.34
N ALA A 76 15.56 0.54 -3.92
CA ALA A 76 16.70 -0.20 -4.50
C ALA A 76 16.72 -1.69 -4.08
N THR A 77 15.77 -2.13 -3.27
CA THR A 77 15.63 -3.52 -2.80
C THR A 77 14.67 -4.28 -3.70
N GLY A 78 15.07 -5.46 -4.15
CA GLY A 78 14.21 -6.31 -4.97
C GLY A 78 14.87 -6.73 -6.29
N THR A 79 14.05 -7.29 -7.17
CA THR A 79 14.48 -7.75 -8.49
C THR A 79 14.32 -6.65 -9.56
N LEU A 80 14.89 -6.88 -10.75
CA LEU A 80 14.63 -6.01 -11.90
C LEU A 80 13.13 -5.93 -12.21
N HIS A 81 12.41 -7.03 -12.05
CA HIS A 81 10.96 -7.07 -12.26
C HIS A 81 10.25 -6.12 -11.29
N ASP A 82 10.54 -6.23 -9.98
CA ASP A 82 9.94 -5.35 -8.96
C ASP A 82 10.24 -3.88 -9.24
N ALA A 83 11.50 -3.58 -9.60
CA ALA A 83 11.91 -2.22 -9.95
C ALA A 83 11.09 -1.65 -11.14
N LEU A 84 10.82 -2.46 -12.16
CA LEU A 84 10.03 -2.04 -13.31
C LEU A 84 8.54 -1.87 -12.96
N VAL A 85 7.99 -2.77 -12.14
CA VAL A 85 6.61 -2.67 -11.65
C VAL A 85 6.41 -1.41 -10.83
N ILE A 86 7.28 -1.15 -9.85
CA ILE A 86 7.20 0.04 -9.00
C ILE A 86 7.42 1.31 -9.83
N SER A 87 8.41 1.33 -10.73
CA SER A 87 8.64 2.49 -11.60
C SER A 87 7.42 2.81 -12.47
N ALA A 88 6.73 1.79 -12.97
CA ALA A 88 5.52 1.96 -13.76
C ALA A 88 4.34 2.44 -12.90
N HIS A 89 4.22 1.95 -11.66
CA HIS A 89 3.24 2.40 -10.68
C HIS A 89 3.40 3.90 -10.39
N GLU A 90 4.61 4.33 -10.01
CA GLU A 90 4.90 5.75 -9.71
C GLU A 90 4.73 6.64 -10.94
N TRP A 91 5.09 6.15 -12.13
CA TRP A 91 4.84 6.87 -13.36
C TRP A 91 3.34 7.04 -13.66
N LEU A 92 2.52 6.05 -13.34
CA LEU A 92 1.07 6.14 -13.50
C LEU A 92 0.46 7.25 -12.64
N HIS A 93 0.96 7.50 -11.43
CA HIS A 93 0.53 8.66 -10.64
C HIS A 93 0.83 9.98 -11.36
N HIS A 94 1.99 10.12 -12.01
CA HIS A 94 2.29 11.29 -12.85
C HIS A 94 1.33 11.41 -14.03
N TRP A 95 0.98 10.29 -14.67
CA TRP A 95 0.04 10.31 -15.79
C TRP A 95 -1.39 10.64 -15.30
N PHE A 96 -1.81 10.07 -14.17
CA PHE A 96 -3.12 10.35 -13.58
C PHE A 96 -3.28 11.81 -13.16
N PHE A 97 -2.20 12.50 -12.81
CA PHE A 97 -2.25 13.94 -12.48
C PHE A 97 -2.94 14.75 -13.59
N PHE A 98 -2.78 14.36 -14.85
CA PHE A 98 -3.42 14.98 -16.02
C PHE A 98 -4.79 14.39 -16.36
N GLN A 99 -5.31 13.46 -15.57
CA GLN A 99 -6.55 12.76 -15.78
C GLN A 99 -7.53 13.00 -14.60
N PRO A 100 -8.84 12.82 -14.81
CA PRO A 100 -9.82 12.97 -13.72
C PRO A 100 -9.47 12.16 -12.47
N LEU A 101 -8.96 10.95 -12.64
CA LEU A 101 -8.61 10.06 -11.52
C LEU A 101 -7.55 10.67 -10.59
N GLY A 102 -6.53 11.33 -11.12
CA GLY A 102 -5.53 12.00 -10.32
C GLY A 102 -5.98 13.37 -9.79
N GLN A 103 -6.80 14.10 -10.57
CA GLN A 103 -7.32 15.40 -10.16
C GLN A 103 -8.24 15.31 -8.95
N HIS A 104 -8.93 14.17 -8.79
CA HIS A 104 -9.85 13.89 -7.67
C HIS A 104 -9.21 13.07 -6.55
N PHE A 105 -7.90 12.83 -6.59
CA PHE A 105 -7.18 12.02 -5.60
C PHE A 105 -7.45 12.45 -4.15
N TRP A 106 -7.52 13.76 -3.92
CA TRP A 106 -7.67 14.36 -2.59
C TRP A 106 -9.12 14.58 -2.15
N ASP A 107 -10.11 14.20 -2.96
CA ASP A 107 -11.53 14.45 -2.64
C ASP A 107 -12.00 13.60 -1.44
N ASN A 108 -11.55 12.34 -1.38
CA ASN A 108 -11.85 11.42 -0.28
C ASN A 108 -10.97 10.17 -0.34
N GLY A 109 -11.02 9.34 0.71
CA GLY A 109 -10.25 8.09 0.79
C GLY A 109 -10.58 7.06 -0.28
N ASP A 110 -11.83 7.02 -0.76
CA ASP A 110 -12.23 6.08 -1.83
C ASP A 110 -11.56 6.44 -3.15
N MET A 111 -11.44 7.73 -3.47
CA MET A 111 -10.75 8.20 -4.67
C MET A 111 -9.25 7.94 -4.60
N ALA A 112 -8.63 8.12 -3.43
CA ALA A 112 -7.24 7.75 -3.21
C ALA A 112 -7.05 6.23 -3.40
N THR A 113 -7.91 5.40 -2.80
CA THR A 113 -7.88 3.94 -2.94
C THR A 113 -8.07 3.51 -4.40
N LEU A 114 -8.98 4.13 -5.13
CA LEU A 114 -9.20 3.84 -6.55
C LEU A 114 -7.96 4.18 -7.39
N ASN A 115 -7.33 5.32 -7.12
CA ASN A 115 -6.11 5.75 -7.81
C ASN A 115 -4.97 4.77 -7.56
N GLU A 116 -4.71 4.40 -6.30
CA GLU A 116 -3.69 3.43 -5.91
C GLU A 116 -3.94 2.05 -6.53
N THR A 117 -5.20 1.60 -6.54
CA THR A 117 -5.57 0.31 -7.16
C THR A 117 -5.30 0.33 -8.67
N ALA A 118 -5.68 1.42 -9.34
CA ALA A 118 -5.44 1.57 -10.77
C ALA A 118 -3.93 1.65 -11.08
N ALA A 119 -3.15 2.37 -10.26
CA ALA A 119 -1.69 2.44 -10.37
C ALA A 119 -1.04 1.06 -10.15
N SER A 120 -1.51 0.30 -9.17
CA SER A 120 -1.00 -1.05 -8.87
C SER A 120 -1.26 -2.01 -10.03
N ILE A 121 -2.50 -2.13 -10.49
CA ILE A 121 -2.84 -3.02 -11.61
C ILE A 121 -2.12 -2.60 -12.89
N GLY A 122 -2.11 -1.31 -13.21
CA GLY A 122 -1.45 -0.77 -14.40
C GLY A 122 0.07 -0.92 -14.31
N GLY A 123 0.66 -0.66 -13.15
CA GLY A 123 2.08 -0.82 -12.87
C GLY A 123 2.56 -2.25 -13.09
N GLU A 124 1.81 -3.21 -12.58
CA GLU A 124 2.05 -4.63 -12.82
C GLU A 124 2.02 -4.99 -14.31
N LEU A 125 0.98 -4.59 -15.03
CA LEU A 125 0.84 -4.89 -16.46
C LEU A 125 1.94 -4.25 -17.31
N ILE A 126 2.33 -3.02 -17.00
CA ILE A 126 3.39 -2.29 -17.72
C ILE A 126 4.76 -2.88 -17.35
N GLY A 127 5.00 -3.14 -16.06
CA GLY A 127 6.24 -3.72 -15.57
C GLY A 127 6.52 -5.10 -16.15
N ASP A 128 5.51 -5.97 -16.22
CA ASP A 128 5.62 -7.31 -16.86
C ASP A 128 6.02 -7.21 -18.32
N ARG A 129 5.37 -6.31 -19.05
CA ARG A 129 5.69 -6.07 -20.47
C ARG A 129 7.09 -5.52 -20.65
N ALA A 130 7.49 -4.58 -19.81
CA ALA A 130 8.83 -4.03 -19.84
C ALA A 130 9.88 -5.09 -19.50
N PHE A 131 9.65 -5.89 -18.45
CA PHE A 131 10.53 -6.99 -18.09
C PHE A 131 10.68 -8.02 -19.20
N THR A 132 9.55 -8.45 -19.78
CA THR A 132 9.56 -9.38 -20.91
C THR A 132 10.30 -8.81 -22.12
N ALA A 133 10.10 -7.53 -22.45
CA ALA A 133 10.78 -6.87 -23.56
C ALA A 133 12.29 -6.75 -23.33
N MET A 134 12.75 -6.56 -22.09
CA MET A 134 14.16 -6.42 -21.73
C MET A 134 14.89 -7.76 -21.62
N THR A 135 14.23 -8.79 -21.13
CA THR A 135 14.88 -10.06 -20.76
C THR A 135 14.52 -11.21 -21.70
N GLY A 136 13.44 -11.10 -22.45
CA GLY A 136 12.85 -12.22 -23.22
C GLY A 136 12.08 -13.24 -22.34
N VAL A 137 12.06 -13.04 -21.02
CA VAL A 137 11.35 -13.92 -20.09
C VAL A 137 9.90 -13.48 -19.95
N ILE A 138 8.96 -14.36 -20.27
CA ILE A 138 7.54 -14.10 -20.09
C ILE A 138 7.22 -14.23 -18.59
N VAL A 139 6.63 -13.19 -18.01
CA VAL A 139 6.09 -13.25 -16.65
C VAL A 139 4.78 -14.03 -16.71
N ASP A 140 4.81 -15.26 -16.20
CA ASP A 140 3.61 -16.08 -16.06
C ASP A 140 2.99 -15.74 -14.69
N ARG A 141 1.96 -14.94 -14.69
CA ARG A 141 1.18 -14.67 -13.48
C ARG A 141 0.28 -15.84 -13.08
N GLY A 142 0.45 -16.98 -13.77
CA GLY A 142 -0.43 -18.14 -13.62
C GLY A 142 -1.89 -17.69 -13.71
N ASN A 143 -2.70 -18.28 -14.56
CA ASN A 143 -4.13 -18.08 -14.38
C ASN A 143 -4.40 -18.42 -12.90
N GLU A 144 -4.88 -17.48 -12.10
CA GLU A 144 -5.34 -17.76 -10.73
C GLU A 144 -6.39 -18.89 -10.73
N SER A 145 -6.96 -19.17 -11.89
CA SER A 145 -7.79 -20.36 -12.19
C SER A 145 -7.04 -21.69 -12.25
N GLY A 146 -5.70 -21.70 -12.22
CA GLY A 146 -4.84 -22.89 -12.27
C GLY A 146 -4.03 -23.12 -11.01
N SER A 147 -4.13 -22.27 -10.00
CA SER A 147 -3.58 -22.56 -8.69
C SER A 147 -4.23 -23.87 -8.19
N LYS A 148 -3.37 -24.81 -7.76
CA LYS A 148 -3.82 -25.98 -7.01
C LYS A 148 -4.94 -25.55 -6.06
N PRO A 149 -6.08 -26.25 -5.99
CA PRO A 149 -7.13 -25.88 -5.06
C PRO A 149 -6.49 -25.58 -3.72
N PRO A 150 -6.82 -24.42 -3.08
CA PRO A 150 -6.23 -24.10 -1.80
C PRO A 150 -6.40 -25.31 -0.88
N ASP A 151 -5.34 -25.69 -0.21
CA ASP A 151 -5.41 -26.73 0.80
C ASP A 151 -6.49 -26.31 1.79
N PRO A 152 -7.58 -27.06 1.95
CA PRO A 152 -8.67 -26.68 2.85
C PRO A 152 -8.23 -26.60 4.32
N GLU A 153 -7.04 -27.12 4.67
CA GLU A 153 -6.44 -27.02 5.98
C GLU A 153 -5.41 -25.88 6.08
N ALA A 154 -5.05 -25.23 4.96
CA ALA A 154 -4.14 -24.11 4.98
C ALA A 154 -4.81 -22.84 5.54
N PHE A 155 -4.09 -22.10 6.36
CA PHE A 155 -4.55 -20.82 6.88
C PHE A 155 -4.79 -19.81 5.74
N ASP A 156 -6.02 -19.37 5.60
CA ASP A 156 -6.39 -18.32 4.63
C ASP A 156 -6.25 -16.94 5.27
N PHE A 157 -5.07 -16.34 5.10
CA PHE A 157 -4.75 -15.01 5.60
C PHE A 157 -5.73 -13.94 5.09
N ASN A 158 -6.12 -13.99 3.81
CA ASN A 158 -7.00 -13.00 3.23
C ASN A 158 -8.42 -13.10 3.82
N ALA A 159 -8.92 -14.31 4.01
CA ALA A 159 -10.20 -14.51 4.66
C ALA A 159 -10.16 -14.06 6.12
N ALA A 160 -9.09 -14.37 6.86
CA ALA A 160 -8.90 -13.96 8.25
C ALA A 160 -8.83 -12.43 8.38
N MET A 161 -8.09 -11.74 7.52
CA MET A 161 -8.00 -10.28 7.52
C MET A 161 -9.33 -9.62 7.15
N ARG A 162 -10.07 -10.19 6.20
CA ARG A 162 -11.40 -9.69 5.84
C ARG A 162 -12.40 -9.80 6.99
N GLU A 163 -12.42 -10.96 7.66
CA GLU A 163 -13.26 -11.19 8.85
C GLU A 163 -12.90 -10.18 9.95
N THR A 164 -11.62 -10.03 10.25
CA THR A 164 -11.12 -9.09 11.25
C THR A 164 -11.58 -7.67 10.96
N ARG A 165 -11.45 -7.22 9.72
CA ARG A 165 -11.89 -5.89 9.30
C ARG A 165 -13.38 -5.69 9.48
N LEU A 166 -14.20 -6.63 9.02
CA LEU A 166 -15.68 -6.51 9.09
C LEU A 166 -16.17 -6.45 10.53
N GLU A 167 -15.61 -7.28 11.43
CA GLU A 167 -16.02 -7.26 12.84
C GLU A 167 -15.53 -6.00 13.54
N ALA A 168 -14.30 -5.54 13.29
CA ALA A 168 -13.82 -4.27 13.81
C ALA A 168 -14.70 -3.09 13.35
N GLU A 169 -15.05 -3.01 12.06
CA GLU A 169 -15.97 -2.00 11.54
C GLU A 169 -17.36 -2.07 12.22
N ALA A 170 -17.88 -3.28 12.47
CA ALA A 170 -19.18 -3.47 13.14
C ALA A 170 -19.14 -3.04 14.63
N LEU A 171 -18.04 -3.22 15.32
CA LEU A 171 -17.84 -2.75 16.70
C LEU A 171 -17.72 -1.22 16.73
N LEU A 172 -16.90 -0.64 15.84
CA LEU A 172 -16.71 0.80 15.72
C LEU A 172 -18.02 1.52 15.37
N ALA A 173 -18.83 0.96 14.47
CA ALA A 173 -20.14 1.50 14.12
C ALA A 173 -21.12 1.56 15.30
N LYS A 174 -20.90 0.75 16.34
CA LYS A 174 -21.67 0.76 17.61
C LYS A 174 -21.03 1.68 18.68
N GLY A 175 -19.97 2.39 18.36
CA GLY A 175 -19.20 3.21 19.31
C GLY A 175 -18.36 2.41 20.32
N LYS A 176 -18.10 1.13 20.04
CA LYS A 176 -17.37 0.20 20.94
C LYS A 176 -15.88 0.18 20.57
N ILE A 177 -15.22 1.33 20.73
CA ILE A 177 -13.83 1.52 20.29
C ILE A 177 -12.89 0.56 21.01
N GLU A 178 -12.94 0.49 22.34
CA GLU A 178 -12.06 -0.34 23.15
C GLU A 178 -12.27 -1.84 22.87
N GLU A 179 -13.53 -2.27 22.62
CA GLU A 179 -13.83 -3.64 22.23
C GLU A 179 -13.24 -3.97 20.85
N ALA A 180 -13.31 -3.02 19.90
CA ALA A 180 -12.73 -3.18 18.57
C ALA A 180 -11.20 -3.28 18.62
N GLU A 181 -10.55 -2.44 19.42
CA GLU A 181 -9.09 -2.47 19.61
C GLU A 181 -8.63 -3.78 20.28
N SER A 182 -9.33 -4.23 21.31
CA SER A 182 -9.04 -5.51 21.95
C SER A 182 -9.21 -6.69 20.99
N TYR A 183 -10.28 -6.68 20.19
CA TYR A 183 -10.52 -7.69 19.18
C TYR A 183 -9.42 -7.71 18.11
N MET A 184 -9.00 -6.55 17.60
CA MET A 184 -7.92 -6.47 16.63
C MET A 184 -6.60 -7.01 17.20
N GLU A 185 -6.30 -6.73 18.47
CA GLU A 185 -5.10 -7.27 19.12
C GLU A 185 -5.17 -8.80 19.31
N GLU A 186 -6.31 -9.36 19.69
CA GLU A 186 -6.51 -10.81 19.75
C GLU A 186 -6.32 -11.47 18.38
N ARG A 187 -6.83 -10.82 17.30
CA ARG A 187 -6.66 -11.30 15.94
C ARG A 187 -5.22 -11.21 15.46
N ARG A 188 -4.50 -10.15 15.84
CA ARG A 188 -3.06 -10.01 15.53
C ARG A 188 -2.28 -11.18 16.13
N GLN A 189 -2.50 -11.50 17.41
CA GLN A 189 -1.84 -12.61 18.08
C GLN A 189 -2.17 -13.94 17.41
N PHE A 190 -3.44 -14.17 17.04
CA PHE A 190 -3.87 -15.38 16.35
C PHE A 190 -3.21 -15.55 14.96
N ILE A 191 -2.91 -14.46 14.26
CA ILE A 191 -2.31 -14.48 12.92
C ILE A 191 -0.78 -14.65 13.01
N ASP A 192 -0.16 -14.15 14.06
CA ASP A 192 1.29 -14.25 14.29
C ASP A 192 1.74 -15.65 14.79
N ASP A 193 0.83 -16.48 15.33
CA ASP A 193 1.08 -17.86 15.79
C ASP A 193 1.01 -18.86 14.62
#